data_c9f946c0fa8f4f5f327e5e301afb643c
#
_entry.id   c9f946c0fa8f4f5f327e5e301afb643c
#
_cell.length_a   1.000
_cell.length_b   1.000
_cell.length_c   1.000
_cell.angle_alpha   90.00
_cell.angle_beta   90.00
_cell.angle_gamma   90.00
#
_symmetry.space_group_name_H-M   'P 1'
#
loop_
_entity.id
_entity.type
_entity.pdbx_description
1 polymer ?
#
loop_
_entity_poly.entity_id
_entity_poly.type
_entity_poly.pdbx_seq_one_letter_code
_entity_poly.pdbx_strand_id
1 'polypeptide(L)'
;MTLNVGIIGGPGAGKTTTVTGVFSALKQEGINAALIHEFARDEINRGWIQKSLGDQFRILMKQRELEDIVPSQVKVKITDSPALLSYYYGVVSFDSSEWSDILTLPDLYHEFLKDAHRYDILILLKRDKEYINDGCRTQTEEESDATYDRLKALLDMHGIEFVNVLGDDSAIDTIFNLIMEEI
;
A
#
# COMPACT_ATOMS: atom_id res chain seq x y z
N MET A 1 1.69 22.67 -0.55
CA MET A 1 1.50 21.45 0.24
C MET A 1 1.62 20.28 -0.72
N THR A 2 2.21 19.16 -0.31
CA THR A 2 2.33 17.95 -1.16
C THR A 2 1.12 17.06 -0.87
N LEU A 3 0.36 16.67 -1.89
CA LEU A 3 -0.73 15.71 -1.78
C LEU A 3 -0.14 14.29 -1.69
N ASN A 4 -0.49 13.54 -0.65
CA ASN A 4 -0.02 12.17 -0.42
C ASN A 4 -1.12 11.17 -0.78
N VAL A 5 -0.88 10.35 -1.78
CA VAL A 5 -1.83 9.33 -2.28
C VAL A 5 -1.25 7.95 -2.02
N GLY A 6 -1.97 7.14 -1.25
CA GLY A 6 -1.62 5.74 -1.00
C GLY A 6 -2.55 4.80 -1.76
N ILE A 7 -2.00 3.78 -2.44
CA ILE A 7 -2.81 2.75 -3.11
C ILE A 7 -2.54 1.41 -2.46
N ILE A 8 -3.57 0.85 -1.83
CA ILE A 8 -3.56 -0.45 -1.16
C ILE A 8 -4.50 -1.43 -1.87
N GLY A 9 -4.34 -2.70 -1.58
CA GLY A 9 -5.18 -3.77 -2.13
C GLY A 9 -4.50 -5.12 -2.04
N GLY A 10 -5.22 -6.17 -2.31
CA GLY A 10 -4.70 -7.54 -2.31
C GLY A 10 -3.61 -7.77 -3.38
N PRO A 11 -2.87 -8.86 -3.25
CA PRO A 11 -1.95 -9.31 -4.29
C PRO A 11 -2.71 -9.49 -5.62
N GLY A 12 -2.13 -9.02 -6.73
CA GLY A 12 -2.79 -9.15 -8.04
C GLY A 12 -3.92 -8.14 -8.32
N ALA A 13 -4.22 -7.21 -7.40
CA ALA A 13 -5.23 -6.17 -7.63
C ALA A 13 -4.85 -5.12 -8.69
N GLY A 14 -3.65 -5.18 -9.26
CA GLY A 14 -3.22 -4.23 -10.28
C GLY A 14 -2.59 -2.96 -9.73
N LYS A 15 -2.25 -2.90 -8.44
CA LYS A 15 -1.69 -1.70 -7.78
C LYS A 15 -0.56 -1.06 -8.57
N THR A 16 0.50 -1.79 -8.84
CA THR A 16 1.69 -1.26 -9.54
C THR A 16 1.36 -0.72 -10.93
N THR A 17 0.50 -1.41 -11.67
CA THR A 17 0.03 -0.95 -13.00
C THR A 17 -0.75 0.36 -12.87
N THR A 18 -1.70 0.41 -11.92
CA THR A 18 -2.53 1.59 -11.67
C THR A 18 -1.68 2.77 -11.21
N VAL A 19 -0.81 2.58 -10.21
CA VAL A 19 0.10 3.61 -9.68
C VAL A 19 0.98 4.19 -10.80
N THR A 20 1.57 3.31 -11.64
CA THR A 20 2.44 3.73 -12.75
C THR A 20 1.65 4.50 -13.81
N GLY A 21 0.43 4.06 -14.12
CA GLY A 21 -0.46 4.75 -15.06
C GLY A 21 -0.85 6.14 -14.58
N VAL A 22 -1.30 6.27 -13.33
CA VAL A 22 -1.66 7.55 -12.71
C VAL A 22 -0.44 8.48 -12.67
N PHE A 23 0.73 7.98 -12.25
CA PHE A 23 1.97 8.76 -12.27
C PHE A 23 2.29 9.27 -13.67
N SER A 24 2.19 8.40 -14.70
CA SER A 24 2.42 8.79 -16.10
C SER A 24 1.46 9.89 -16.55
N ALA A 25 0.16 9.75 -16.24
CA ALA A 25 -0.85 10.75 -16.58
C ALA A 25 -0.56 12.11 -15.94
N LEU A 26 -0.22 12.13 -14.64
CA LEU A 26 0.16 13.38 -13.96
C LEU A 26 1.39 14.04 -14.60
N LYS A 27 2.40 13.24 -14.98
CA LYS A 27 3.59 13.78 -15.66
C LYS A 27 3.27 14.35 -17.04
N GLN A 28 2.33 13.75 -17.79
CA GLN A 28 1.88 14.26 -19.09
C GLN A 28 1.15 15.60 -18.95
N GLU A 29 0.42 15.82 -17.85
CA GLU A 29 -0.21 17.10 -17.51
C GLU A 29 0.79 18.12 -16.91
N GLY A 30 2.09 17.81 -16.89
CA GLY A 30 3.12 18.71 -16.36
C GLY A 30 3.17 18.81 -14.83
N ILE A 31 2.45 17.95 -14.12
CA ILE A 31 2.42 17.96 -12.66
C ILE A 31 3.71 17.36 -12.10
N ASN A 32 4.33 18.07 -11.14
CA ASN A 32 5.50 17.56 -10.44
C ASN A 32 5.08 16.47 -9.45
N ALA A 33 5.08 15.21 -9.93
CA ALA A 33 4.72 14.03 -9.15
C ALA A 33 5.94 13.15 -8.88
N ALA A 34 5.92 12.42 -7.75
CA ALA A 34 6.85 11.35 -7.39
C ALA A 34 6.11 10.03 -7.21
N LEU A 35 6.72 8.96 -7.68
CA LEU A 35 6.27 7.59 -7.49
C LEU A 35 7.16 6.91 -6.45
N ILE A 36 6.54 6.36 -5.41
CA ILE A 36 7.22 5.59 -4.37
C ILE A 36 6.86 4.11 -4.54
N HIS A 37 7.89 3.31 -4.81
CA HIS A 37 7.74 1.87 -5.04
C HIS A 37 7.55 1.09 -3.74
N GLU A 38 6.97 -0.09 -3.85
CA GLU A 38 6.83 -1.05 -2.77
C GLU A 38 8.20 -1.62 -2.37
N PHE A 39 8.70 -1.28 -1.17
CA PHE A 39 9.96 -1.78 -0.64
C PHE A 39 9.93 -3.31 -0.44
N ALA A 40 8.82 -3.85 0.05
CA ALA A 40 8.66 -5.29 0.28
C ALA A 40 8.88 -6.11 -1.01
N ARG A 41 8.42 -5.62 -2.16
CA ARG A 41 8.62 -6.24 -3.47
C ARG A 41 10.09 -6.36 -3.83
N ASP A 42 10.88 -5.33 -3.59
CA ASP A 42 12.31 -5.34 -3.87
C ASP A 42 13.04 -6.37 -3.00
N GLU A 43 12.66 -6.49 -1.74
CA GLU A 43 13.24 -7.50 -0.83
C GLU A 43 12.86 -8.92 -1.24
N ILE A 44 11.61 -9.16 -1.62
CA ILE A 44 11.16 -10.47 -2.14
C ILE A 44 11.95 -10.85 -3.40
N ASN A 45 12.14 -9.91 -4.32
CA ASN A 45 12.92 -10.14 -5.54
C ASN A 45 14.40 -10.46 -5.26
N ARG A 46 14.94 -10.01 -4.11
CA ARG A 46 16.28 -10.38 -3.61
C ARG A 46 16.32 -11.72 -2.88
N GLY A 47 15.18 -12.42 -2.78
CA GLY A 47 15.05 -13.70 -2.09
C GLY A 47 14.77 -13.60 -0.61
N TRP A 48 14.38 -12.43 -0.10
CA TRP A 48 13.96 -12.29 1.28
C TRP A 48 12.62 -12.98 1.53
N ILE A 49 12.54 -13.66 2.67
CA ILE A 49 11.34 -14.33 3.16
C ILE A 49 11.06 -13.80 4.57
N GLN A 50 9.84 -13.33 4.80
CA GLN A 50 9.40 -12.91 6.13
C GLN A 50 9.45 -14.10 7.11
N LYS A 51 9.98 -13.85 8.30
CA LYS A 51 10.11 -14.86 9.37
C LYS A 51 9.50 -14.42 10.70
N SER A 52 9.27 -13.12 10.89
CA SER A 52 8.80 -12.55 12.15
C SER A 52 8.05 -11.23 11.95
N LEU A 53 7.36 -10.75 12.99
CA LEU A 53 6.82 -9.39 13.00
C LEU A 53 7.89 -8.32 12.96
N GLY A 54 9.07 -8.57 13.49
CA GLY A 54 10.23 -7.68 13.36
C GLY A 54 10.59 -7.39 11.92
N ASP A 55 10.38 -8.34 11.02
CA ASP A 55 10.57 -8.15 9.58
C ASP A 55 9.53 -7.18 9.01
N GLN A 56 8.25 -7.29 9.43
CA GLN A 56 7.21 -6.33 9.02
C GLN A 56 7.46 -4.94 9.58
N PHE A 57 7.95 -4.82 10.81
CA PHE A 57 8.36 -3.54 11.37
C PHE A 57 9.50 -2.90 10.56
N ARG A 58 10.48 -3.71 10.13
CA ARG A 58 11.56 -3.25 9.23
C ARG A 58 11.01 -2.76 7.87
N ILE A 59 10.07 -3.51 7.28
CA ILE A 59 9.40 -3.11 6.02
C ILE A 59 8.69 -1.78 6.20
N LEU A 60 7.90 -1.61 7.27
CA LEU A 60 7.21 -0.37 7.60
C LEU A 60 8.18 0.81 7.64
N MET A 61 9.26 0.68 8.43
CA MET A 61 10.23 1.77 8.61
C MET A 61 10.92 2.13 7.30
N LYS A 62 11.26 1.14 6.47
CA LYS A 62 11.91 1.38 5.17
C LYS A 62 10.97 1.98 4.14
N GLN A 63 9.71 1.54 4.09
CA GLN A 63 8.71 2.14 3.22
C GLN A 63 8.47 3.61 3.60
N ARG A 64 8.36 3.89 4.90
CA ARG A 64 8.21 5.26 5.41
C ARG A 64 9.42 6.14 5.05
N GLU A 65 10.64 5.61 5.18
CA GLU A 65 11.86 6.32 4.77
C GLU A 65 11.80 6.72 3.29
N LEU A 66 11.34 5.83 2.39
CA LEU A 66 11.16 6.13 0.97
C LEU A 66 10.11 7.22 0.73
N GLU A 67 9.04 7.23 1.51
CA GLU A 67 8.00 8.26 1.44
C GLU A 67 8.50 9.63 1.95
N ASP A 68 9.35 9.64 2.98
CA ASP A 68 9.81 10.85 3.66
C ASP A 68 10.96 11.57 2.92
N ILE A 69 11.78 10.84 2.13
CA ILE A 69 12.87 11.45 1.36
C ILE A 69 12.39 12.26 0.16
N VAL A 70 11.11 12.15 -0.22
CA VAL A 70 10.56 12.90 -1.36
C VAL A 70 10.57 14.40 -1.05
N PRO A 71 11.18 15.24 -1.92
CA PRO A 71 11.29 16.67 -1.67
C PRO A 71 9.94 17.38 -1.58
N SER A 72 9.86 18.41 -0.74
CA SER A 72 8.63 19.21 -0.51
C SER A 72 8.14 19.99 -1.75
N GLN A 73 8.96 20.13 -2.80
CA GLN A 73 8.59 20.74 -4.08
C GLN A 73 7.70 19.83 -4.93
N VAL A 74 7.63 18.55 -4.61
CA VAL A 74 6.75 17.60 -5.28
C VAL A 74 5.30 17.95 -4.95
N LYS A 75 4.45 18.08 -5.95
CA LYS A 75 3.03 18.43 -5.78
C LYS A 75 2.21 17.22 -5.34
N VAL A 76 2.48 16.04 -5.93
CA VAL A 76 1.77 14.78 -5.65
C VAL A 76 2.77 13.67 -5.40
N LYS A 77 2.64 12.96 -4.28
CA LYS A 77 3.33 11.69 -4.00
C LYS A 77 2.33 10.54 -4.15
N ILE A 78 2.67 9.55 -4.96
CA ILE A 78 1.87 8.34 -5.12
C ILE A 78 2.69 7.15 -4.60
N THR A 79 2.15 6.44 -3.61
CA THR A 79 2.82 5.30 -2.98
C THR A 79 2.12 4.00 -3.38
N ASP A 80 2.88 3.09 -4.01
CA ASP A 80 2.48 1.70 -4.19
C ASP A 80 2.71 0.93 -2.90
N SER A 81 1.65 0.36 -2.34
CA SER A 81 1.72 -0.40 -1.08
C SER A 81 2.31 0.42 0.09
N PRO A 82 1.60 1.45 0.57
CA PRO A 82 2.01 2.31 1.68
C PRO A 82 2.45 1.59 2.95
N ALA A 83 3.24 2.26 3.78
CA ALA A 83 3.80 1.71 5.03
C ALA A 83 2.75 1.08 5.96
N LEU A 84 1.53 1.64 6.00
CA LEU A 84 0.42 1.13 6.82
C LEU A 84 0.06 -0.35 6.53
N LEU A 85 0.33 -0.88 5.33
CA LEU A 85 0.07 -2.28 4.98
C LEU A 85 0.91 -3.27 5.80
N SER A 86 2.05 -2.86 6.34
CA SER A 86 2.90 -3.73 7.16
C SER A 86 2.19 -4.23 8.41
N TYR A 87 1.27 -3.44 8.99
CA TYR A 87 0.45 -3.91 10.11
C TYR A 87 -0.50 -5.04 9.70
N TYR A 88 -1.18 -4.88 8.57
CA TYR A 88 -2.07 -5.94 8.06
C TYR A 88 -1.31 -7.26 7.87
N TYR A 89 -0.18 -7.22 7.17
CA TYR A 89 0.63 -8.42 6.95
C TYR A 89 1.27 -8.95 8.24
N GLY A 90 1.57 -8.07 9.19
CA GLY A 90 2.00 -8.46 10.54
C GLY A 90 0.93 -9.26 11.27
N VAL A 91 -0.31 -8.77 11.30
CA VAL A 91 -1.43 -9.47 11.96
C VAL A 91 -1.71 -10.83 11.31
N VAL A 92 -1.65 -10.92 9.97
CA VAL A 92 -1.88 -12.19 9.25
C VAL A 92 -0.80 -13.22 9.55
N SER A 93 0.44 -12.80 9.80
CA SER A 93 1.59 -13.66 10.09
C SER A 93 1.93 -13.79 11.58
N PHE A 94 1.12 -13.21 12.47
CA PHE A 94 1.38 -13.22 13.91
C PHE A 94 1.35 -14.64 14.48
N ASP A 95 2.41 -14.99 15.22
CA ASP A 95 2.51 -16.23 15.98
C ASP A 95 2.54 -15.93 17.48
N SER A 96 1.47 -16.25 18.17
CA SER A 96 1.35 -16.05 19.62
C SER A 96 2.28 -16.94 20.47
N SER A 97 2.94 -17.93 19.87
CA SER A 97 3.97 -18.73 20.55
C SER A 97 5.35 -18.05 20.54
N GLU A 98 5.55 -17.04 19.67
CA GLU A 98 6.81 -16.33 19.54
C GLU A 98 6.81 -15.04 20.38
N TRP A 99 7.66 -14.99 21.41
CA TRP A 99 7.80 -13.81 22.27
C TRP A 99 8.18 -12.53 21.50
N SER A 100 8.99 -12.64 20.46
CA SER A 100 9.33 -11.51 19.61
C SER A 100 8.11 -10.88 18.96
N ASP A 101 7.15 -11.70 18.53
CA ASP A 101 5.93 -11.22 17.88
C ASP A 101 4.98 -10.56 18.90
N ILE A 102 4.85 -11.16 20.10
CA ILE A 102 4.06 -10.56 21.19
C ILE A 102 4.57 -9.16 21.56
N LEU A 103 5.89 -8.97 21.61
CA LEU A 103 6.49 -7.69 21.96
C LEU A 103 6.43 -6.67 20.83
N THR A 104 6.47 -7.11 19.58
CA THR A 104 6.53 -6.22 18.41
C THR A 104 5.14 -5.74 17.94
N LEU A 105 4.08 -6.55 18.17
CA LEU A 105 2.73 -6.23 17.67
C LEU A 105 2.19 -4.88 18.17
N PRO A 106 2.33 -4.49 19.45
CA PRO A 106 1.88 -3.19 19.93
C PRO A 106 2.58 -2.02 19.26
N ASP A 107 3.88 -2.12 19.01
CA ASP A 107 4.65 -1.09 18.34
C ASP A 107 4.23 -0.96 16.88
N LEU A 108 4.05 -2.10 16.19
CA LEU A 108 3.57 -2.12 14.81
C LEU A 108 2.17 -1.52 14.69
N TYR A 109 1.28 -1.81 15.64
CA TYR A 109 -0.06 -1.21 15.73
C TYR A 109 0.00 0.30 15.95
N HIS A 110 0.85 0.76 16.87
CA HIS A 110 1.03 2.18 17.14
C HIS A 110 1.49 2.94 15.88
N GLU A 111 2.45 2.38 15.15
CA GLU A 111 2.94 2.97 13.91
C GLU A 111 1.87 2.95 12.79
N PHE A 112 1.04 1.91 12.72
CA PHE A 112 -0.10 1.85 11.80
C PHE A 112 -1.08 3.01 12.03
N LEU A 113 -1.44 3.30 13.30
CA LEU A 113 -2.34 4.41 13.61
C LEU A 113 -1.75 5.77 13.22
N LYS A 114 -0.44 5.96 13.35
CA LYS A 114 0.25 7.16 12.85
C LYS A 114 0.21 7.25 11.33
N ASP A 115 0.46 6.14 10.64
CA ASP A 115 0.48 6.10 9.19
C ASP A 115 -0.89 6.28 8.56
N ALA A 116 -1.97 5.92 9.26
CA ALA A 116 -3.34 6.11 8.80
C ALA A 116 -3.65 7.58 8.42
N HIS A 117 -3.00 8.53 9.08
CA HIS A 117 -3.20 9.97 8.86
C HIS A 117 -2.16 10.61 7.91
N ARG A 118 -1.32 9.81 7.27
CA ARG A 118 -0.27 10.31 6.36
C ARG A 118 -0.76 10.53 4.94
N TYR A 119 -1.88 9.92 4.56
CA TYR A 119 -2.40 9.96 3.20
C TYR A 119 -3.63 10.85 3.13
N ASP A 120 -3.57 11.86 2.26
CA ASP A 120 -4.71 12.75 1.97
C ASP A 120 -5.76 12.00 1.17
N ILE A 121 -5.32 11.06 0.30
CA ILE A 121 -6.18 10.13 -0.42
C ILE A 121 -5.63 8.71 -0.22
N LEU A 122 -6.43 7.83 0.37
CA LEU A 122 -6.15 6.40 0.47
C LEU A 122 -7.09 5.64 -0.45
N ILE A 123 -6.54 4.91 -1.41
CA ILE A 123 -7.29 4.10 -2.37
C ILE A 123 -7.22 2.63 -1.96
N LEU A 124 -8.37 2.00 -1.77
CA LEU A 124 -8.48 0.55 -1.66
C LEU A 124 -8.88 -0.02 -3.02
N LEU A 125 -7.90 -0.62 -3.71
CA LEU A 125 -8.07 -1.17 -5.05
C LEU A 125 -8.62 -2.60 -4.96
N LYS A 126 -9.81 -2.82 -5.52
CA LYS A 126 -10.43 -4.14 -5.63
C LYS A 126 -10.00 -4.80 -6.94
N ARG A 127 -9.55 -6.05 -6.88
CA ARG A 127 -9.22 -6.81 -8.09
C ARG A 127 -10.48 -7.02 -8.96
N ASP A 128 -10.36 -6.75 -10.25
CA ASP A 128 -11.37 -7.03 -11.28
C ASP A 128 -10.85 -8.01 -12.34
N LYS A 129 -9.53 -7.99 -12.60
CA LYS A 129 -8.89 -8.82 -13.62
C LYS A 129 -8.59 -10.22 -13.08
N GLU A 130 -8.46 -11.17 -14.01
CA GLU A 130 -8.01 -12.54 -13.71
C GLU A 130 -6.72 -12.54 -12.89
N TYR A 131 -6.65 -13.43 -11.90
CA TYR A 131 -5.47 -13.56 -11.06
C TYR A 131 -4.32 -14.21 -11.84
N ILE A 132 -3.24 -13.48 -12.02
CA ILE A 132 -2.02 -13.98 -12.66
C ILE A 132 -0.93 -14.11 -11.59
N ASN A 133 -0.44 -15.32 -11.37
CA ASN A 133 0.74 -15.52 -10.54
C ASN A 133 2.01 -15.23 -11.37
N ASP A 134 2.68 -14.13 -11.03
CA ASP A 134 3.91 -13.65 -11.70
C ASP A 134 5.18 -14.32 -11.17
N GLY A 135 5.05 -15.37 -10.33
CA GLY A 135 6.17 -16.08 -9.71
C GLY A 135 6.77 -15.40 -8.47
N CYS A 136 6.35 -14.18 -8.17
CA CYS A 136 6.75 -13.44 -6.96
C CYS A 136 5.67 -13.48 -5.86
N ARG A 137 4.51 -14.07 -6.14
CA ARG A 137 3.36 -14.15 -5.23
C ARG A 137 3.32 -15.50 -4.56
N THR A 138 3.10 -15.48 -3.26
CA THR A 138 2.94 -16.68 -2.44
C THR A 138 1.48 -17.02 -2.17
N GLN A 139 0.56 -16.06 -2.39
CA GLN A 139 -0.88 -16.19 -2.14
C GLN A 139 -1.62 -16.82 -3.32
N THR A 140 -2.73 -17.49 -3.02
CA THR A 140 -3.70 -17.97 -4.00
C THR A 140 -4.67 -16.85 -4.43
N GLU A 141 -5.53 -17.14 -5.40
CA GLU A 141 -6.57 -16.21 -5.84
C GLU A 141 -7.58 -15.92 -4.72
N GLU A 142 -8.02 -16.95 -4.01
CA GLU A 142 -8.96 -16.82 -2.88
C GLU A 142 -8.35 -16.03 -1.72
N GLU A 143 -7.06 -16.22 -1.45
CA GLU A 143 -6.34 -15.44 -0.43
C GLU A 143 -6.20 -13.97 -0.84
N SER A 144 -6.03 -13.69 -2.13
CA SER A 144 -6.00 -12.33 -2.67
C SER A 144 -7.34 -11.62 -2.48
N ASP A 145 -8.45 -12.28 -2.79
CA ASP A 145 -9.80 -11.71 -2.63
C ASP A 145 -10.13 -11.50 -1.14
N ALA A 146 -9.81 -12.49 -0.30
CA ALA A 146 -9.97 -12.37 1.16
C ALA A 146 -9.12 -11.21 1.73
N THR A 147 -7.99 -10.88 1.11
CA THR A 147 -7.16 -9.74 1.53
C THR A 147 -7.89 -8.41 1.35
N TYR A 148 -8.62 -8.22 0.26
CA TYR A 148 -9.42 -7.00 0.05
C TYR A 148 -10.45 -6.83 1.17
N ASP A 149 -11.25 -7.87 1.47
CA ASP A 149 -12.29 -7.80 2.50
C ASP A 149 -11.70 -7.54 3.90
N ARG A 150 -10.56 -8.17 4.21
CA ARG A 150 -9.87 -7.98 5.50
C ARG A 150 -9.26 -6.57 5.62
N LEU A 151 -8.67 -6.04 4.55
CA LEU A 151 -8.17 -4.66 4.53
C LEU A 151 -9.31 -3.68 4.73
N LYS A 152 -10.43 -3.88 4.02
CA LYS A 152 -11.62 -3.05 4.17
C LYS A 152 -12.12 -3.07 5.62
N ALA A 153 -12.27 -4.25 6.20
CA ALA A 153 -12.72 -4.39 7.59
C ALA A 153 -11.74 -3.72 8.58
N LEU A 154 -10.43 -3.81 8.35
CA LEU A 154 -9.41 -3.17 9.18
C LEU A 154 -9.54 -1.65 9.13
N LEU A 155 -9.67 -1.06 7.94
CA LEU A 155 -9.82 0.39 7.78
C LEU A 155 -11.13 0.88 8.42
N ASP A 156 -12.24 0.20 8.16
CA ASP A 156 -13.56 0.52 8.74
C ASP A 156 -13.53 0.45 10.27
N MET A 157 -12.89 -0.57 10.84
CA MET A 157 -12.75 -0.76 12.29
C MET A 157 -12.02 0.41 12.97
N HIS A 158 -11.05 1.00 12.28
CA HIS A 158 -10.24 2.11 12.79
C HIS A 158 -10.72 3.49 12.33
N GLY A 159 -11.84 3.56 11.60
CA GLY A 159 -12.38 4.84 11.09
C GLY A 159 -11.45 5.54 10.12
N ILE A 160 -10.61 4.77 9.39
CA ILE A 160 -9.69 5.32 8.38
C ILE A 160 -10.47 5.51 7.09
N GLU A 161 -10.53 6.74 6.61
CA GLU A 161 -11.20 7.07 5.35
C GLU A 161 -10.43 6.53 4.15
N PHE A 162 -11.14 5.97 3.18
CA PHE A 162 -10.57 5.46 1.95
C PHE A 162 -11.59 5.48 0.81
N VAL A 163 -11.11 5.49 -0.42
CA VAL A 163 -11.92 5.40 -1.63
C VAL A 163 -11.79 3.99 -2.22
N ASN A 164 -12.92 3.31 -2.44
CA ASN A 164 -12.93 2.03 -3.15
C ASN A 164 -12.85 2.28 -4.66
N VAL A 165 -11.87 1.68 -5.31
CA VAL A 165 -11.71 1.73 -6.76
C VAL A 165 -11.63 0.31 -7.30
N LEU A 166 -12.35 0.03 -8.39
CA LEU A 166 -12.23 -1.23 -9.11
C LEU A 166 -10.95 -1.21 -9.96
N GLY A 167 -10.16 -2.28 -9.90
CA GLY A 167 -8.87 -2.42 -10.61
C GLY A 167 -9.06 -2.79 -12.09
N ASP A 168 -10.04 -2.16 -12.75
CA ASP A 168 -10.35 -2.28 -14.18
C ASP A 168 -9.57 -1.26 -15.02
N ASP A 169 -9.94 -1.14 -16.28
CA ASP A 169 -9.29 -0.21 -17.20
C ASP A 169 -9.59 1.26 -16.90
N SER A 170 -10.63 1.57 -16.11
CA SER A 170 -10.99 2.93 -15.70
C SER A 170 -10.28 3.39 -14.42
N ALA A 171 -9.58 2.50 -13.71
CA ALA A 171 -8.96 2.81 -12.42
C ALA A 171 -7.99 4.00 -12.48
N ILE A 172 -7.20 4.07 -13.56
CA ILE A 172 -6.23 5.14 -13.76
C ILE A 172 -6.93 6.49 -13.86
N ASP A 173 -7.95 6.59 -14.72
CA ASP A 173 -8.69 7.84 -14.95
C ASP A 173 -9.47 8.26 -13.69
N THR A 174 -10.06 7.29 -12.99
CA THR A 174 -10.79 7.52 -11.73
C THR A 174 -9.87 8.15 -10.68
N ILE A 175 -8.69 7.56 -10.45
CA ILE A 175 -7.75 8.05 -9.43
C ILE A 175 -7.11 9.36 -9.88
N PHE A 176 -6.78 9.49 -11.17
CA PHE A 176 -6.27 10.74 -11.72
C PHE A 176 -7.25 11.91 -11.47
N ASN A 177 -8.54 11.72 -11.76
CA ASN A 177 -9.55 12.75 -11.54
C ASN A 177 -9.71 13.11 -10.05
N LEU A 178 -9.70 12.12 -9.14
CA LEU A 178 -9.71 12.37 -7.69
C LEU A 178 -8.52 13.26 -7.26
N ILE A 179 -7.33 12.98 -7.79
CA ILE A 179 -6.14 13.79 -7.51
C ILE A 179 -6.29 15.21 -8.06
N MET A 180 -6.83 15.35 -9.28
CA MET A 180 -6.99 16.66 -9.92
C MET A 180 -8.01 17.56 -9.22
N GLU A 181 -8.99 16.99 -8.52
CA GLU A 181 -9.95 17.73 -7.71
C GLU A 181 -9.33 18.33 -6.45
N GLU A 182 -8.19 17.77 -5.97
CA GLU A 182 -7.51 18.17 -4.73
C GLU A 182 -6.32 19.13 -4.95
N ILE A 183 -5.89 19.37 -6.18
CA ILE A 183 -4.70 20.18 -6.49
C ILE A 183 -5.03 21.39 -7.37
#